data_9cf07113d5cd0e0be83c6ce0048fc36e
#
_entry.id   9cf07113d5cd0e0be83c6ce0048fc36e
#
_cell.length_a   1.000
_cell.length_b   1.000
_cell.length_c   1.000
_cell.angle_alpha   90.00
_cell.angle_beta   90.00
_cell.angle_gamma   90.00
#
_symmetry.space_group_name_H-M   'P 1'
#
loop_
_entity.id
_entity.type
_entity.pdbx_description
1 polymer ?
#
loop_
_entity_poly.entity_id
_entity_poly.type
_entity_poly.pdbx_seq_one_letter_code
_entity_poly.pdbx_strand_id
1 'polypeptide(L)'
;NVLGILLTACISKVFCRFVTAAELVVLLTLYVQGNFLVNHMPPFDGTEIVWEDYRGENIKTAIVCILIAAAVVTVAKLLGAKRFQGICMAVSAGLSGILMITLVTMTVTTGAYRERTTYYALENGQYRLSQDQNFLVLLLDAVDAKTFEEVMDSDPAYTETFADFTYYPDMVGAYPWTAFSVPYILSGKWYEGEEYYLDYAAAAVDESGLFRELSERDYDIALYESDPWVTSYTYQFSNMVELQHEAYVWKYFRRAICKLGGIRYAPFFLKEYCYRAIVQTQGQHNAFVDESNPLYTWDLKEFATHMQEEKVTYQEGKCFRYY
;
A
#
# COMPACT_ATOMS: atom_id res chain seq x y z
N ASN A 1 -11.58 27.63 3.50
CA ASN A 1 -12.81 28.22 4.05
C ASN A 1 -12.85 29.75 4.07
N VAL A 2 -11.70 30.46 4.00
CA VAL A 2 -11.69 31.92 3.91
C VAL A 2 -12.40 32.40 2.62
N LEU A 3 -12.27 31.67 1.53
CA LEU A 3 -12.95 32.00 0.26
C LEU A 3 -14.47 31.81 0.36
N GLY A 4 -14.93 30.78 1.05
CA GLY A 4 -16.36 30.56 1.33
C GLY A 4 -16.95 31.66 2.21
N ILE A 5 -16.23 32.07 3.25
CA ILE A 5 -16.65 33.17 4.14
C ILE A 5 -16.69 34.51 3.39
N LEU A 6 -15.71 34.80 2.52
CA LEU A 6 -15.67 36.03 1.71
C LEU A 6 -16.78 36.03 0.65
N LEU A 7 -17.07 34.90 0.00
CA LEU A 7 -18.19 34.79 -0.94
C LEU A 7 -19.55 34.91 -0.25
N THR A 8 -19.69 34.38 0.97
CA THR A 8 -20.94 34.45 1.72
C THR A 8 -21.18 35.82 2.38
N ALA A 9 -20.14 36.60 2.64
CA ALA A 9 -20.29 37.96 3.17
C ALA A 9 -21.03 38.93 2.22
N CYS A 10 -21.02 38.64 0.91
CA CYS A 10 -21.70 39.41 -0.15
C CYS A 10 -23.13 38.93 -0.45
N ILE A 11 -23.62 37.85 0.16
CA ILE A 11 -24.90 37.23 -0.15
C ILE A 11 -25.82 37.23 1.09
N SER A 12 -27.12 37.07 0.89
CA SER A 12 -28.13 37.22 1.97
C SER A 12 -27.82 36.39 3.23
N LYS A 13 -28.22 36.89 4.40
CA LYS A 13 -28.09 36.18 5.70
C LYS A 13 -28.69 34.77 5.70
N VAL A 14 -29.69 34.52 4.88
CA VAL A 14 -30.32 33.20 4.71
C VAL A 14 -29.39 32.24 3.99
N PHE A 15 -28.74 32.70 2.94
CA PHE A 15 -27.77 31.88 2.19
C PHE A 15 -26.55 31.53 3.05
N CYS A 16 -25.99 32.49 3.78
CA CYS A 16 -24.91 32.20 4.76
C CYS A 16 -25.27 31.11 5.74
N ARG A 17 -26.50 31.16 6.28
CA ARG A 17 -26.99 30.15 7.21
C ARG A 17 -27.14 28.78 6.59
N PHE A 18 -27.61 28.74 5.35
CA PHE A 18 -27.71 27.49 4.57
C PHE A 18 -26.32 26.88 4.31
N VAL A 19 -25.35 27.65 3.85
CA VAL A 19 -23.98 27.20 3.59
C VAL A 19 -23.33 26.68 4.86
N THR A 20 -23.43 27.44 5.96
CA THR A 20 -22.86 26.99 7.27
C THR A 20 -23.51 25.69 7.77
N ALA A 21 -24.82 25.51 7.54
CA ALA A 21 -25.50 24.27 7.91
C ALA A 21 -25.03 23.11 7.02
N ALA A 22 -24.88 23.32 5.72
CA ALA A 22 -24.37 22.30 4.77
C ALA A 22 -22.92 21.91 5.10
N GLU A 23 -22.06 22.87 5.39
CA GLU A 23 -20.66 22.62 5.82
C GLU A 23 -20.64 21.77 7.11
N LEU A 24 -21.48 22.08 8.10
CA LEU A 24 -21.56 21.29 9.34
C LEU A 24 -22.06 19.87 9.09
N VAL A 25 -23.07 19.69 8.23
CA VAL A 25 -23.55 18.34 7.84
C VAL A 25 -22.43 17.52 7.20
N VAL A 26 -21.70 18.11 6.24
CA VAL A 26 -20.57 17.45 5.59
C VAL A 26 -19.51 17.08 6.62
N LEU A 27 -19.08 18.02 7.46
CA LEU A 27 -18.06 17.80 8.48
C LEU A 27 -18.44 16.66 9.44
N LEU A 28 -19.66 16.68 9.97
CA LEU A 28 -20.14 15.64 10.89
C LEU A 28 -20.27 14.29 10.21
N THR A 29 -20.77 14.27 8.97
CA THR A 29 -20.88 13.03 8.17
C THR A 29 -19.50 12.40 7.95
N LEU A 30 -18.53 13.17 7.49
CA LEU A 30 -17.16 12.69 7.27
C LEU A 30 -16.53 12.21 8.59
N TYR A 31 -16.72 12.95 9.67
CA TYR A 31 -16.18 12.58 10.97
C TYR A 31 -16.79 11.27 11.50
N VAL A 32 -18.12 11.12 11.44
CA VAL A 32 -18.80 9.89 11.88
C VAL A 32 -18.41 8.71 10.99
N GLN A 33 -18.36 8.91 9.67
CA GLN A 33 -17.95 7.87 8.74
C GLN A 33 -16.53 7.36 9.02
N GLY A 34 -15.57 8.26 9.15
CA GLY A 34 -14.16 7.90 9.28
C GLY A 34 -13.74 7.35 10.65
N ASN A 35 -14.55 7.59 11.71
CA ASN A 35 -14.19 7.17 13.06
C ASN A 35 -15.12 6.10 13.65
N PHE A 36 -16.36 5.97 13.17
CA PHE A 36 -17.34 5.05 13.75
C PHE A 36 -17.91 4.02 12.76
N LEU A 37 -17.86 4.31 11.44
CA LEU A 37 -18.43 3.44 10.41
C LEU A 37 -17.38 2.81 9.49
N VAL A 38 -16.10 2.95 9.80
CA VAL A 38 -15.00 2.45 8.96
C VAL A 38 -14.73 0.95 9.14
N ASN A 39 -15.26 0.33 10.19
CA ASN A 39 -14.90 -1.03 10.60
C ASN A 39 -15.34 -2.17 9.66
N HIS A 40 -16.19 -1.87 8.69
CA HIS A 40 -16.69 -2.85 7.70
C HIS A 40 -16.21 -2.52 6.29
N MET A 41 -14.93 -2.14 6.18
CA MET A 41 -14.30 -1.93 4.88
C MET A 41 -13.99 -3.28 4.22
N PRO A 42 -14.11 -3.39 2.88
CA PRO A 42 -13.58 -4.54 2.17
C PRO A 42 -12.07 -4.65 2.37
N PRO A 43 -11.49 -5.85 2.32
CA PRO A 43 -10.06 -6.03 2.33
C PRO A 43 -9.44 -5.35 1.09
N PHE A 44 -8.26 -4.75 1.26
CA PHE A 44 -7.48 -4.16 0.17
C PHE A 44 -6.25 -5.04 -0.10
N ASP A 45 -6.50 -6.31 -0.39
CA ASP A 45 -5.51 -7.37 -0.57
C ASP A 45 -5.28 -7.71 -2.07
N GLY A 46 -5.80 -6.90 -2.97
CA GLY A 46 -5.71 -7.12 -4.41
C GLY A 46 -6.84 -7.95 -5.00
N THR A 47 -7.69 -8.58 -4.18
CA THR A 47 -8.88 -9.28 -4.67
C THR A 47 -9.91 -8.31 -5.21
N GLU A 48 -10.71 -8.76 -6.17
CA GLU A 48 -11.80 -7.95 -6.72
C GLU A 48 -12.87 -7.69 -5.66
N ILE A 49 -13.17 -6.41 -5.42
CA ILE A 49 -14.18 -6.00 -4.46
C ILE A 49 -15.54 -5.99 -5.12
N VAL A 50 -16.42 -6.89 -4.69
CA VAL A 50 -17.82 -6.93 -5.10
C VAL A 50 -18.63 -5.92 -4.27
N TRP A 51 -18.73 -4.68 -4.75
CA TRP A 51 -19.35 -3.57 -4.02
C TRP A 51 -20.85 -3.79 -3.74
N GLU A 52 -21.51 -4.65 -4.51
CA GLU A 52 -22.90 -5.05 -4.32
C GLU A 52 -23.13 -5.75 -2.98
N ASP A 53 -22.16 -6.46 -2.47
CA ASP A 53 -22.25 -7.17 -1.18
C ASP A 53 -22.32 -6.20 0.01
N TYR A 54 -21.88 -4.96 -0.20
CA TYR A 54 -21.88 -3.90 0.82
C TYR A 54 -23.14 -3.01 0.78
N ARG A 55 -24.24 -3.47 0.17
CA ARG A 55 -25.53 -2.71 0.14
C ARG A 55 -26.03 -2.33 1.53
N GLY A 56 -25.84 -3.19 2.53
CA GLY A 56 -26.18 -2.92 3.92
C GLY A 56 -25.45 -1.71 4.47
N GLU A 57 -24.15 -1.60 4.22
CA GLU A 57 -23.33 -0.47 4.65
C GLU A 57 -23.69 0.83 3.91
N ASN A 58 -24.05 0.73 2.64
CA ASN A 58 -24.57 1.85 1.85
C ASN A 58 -25.85 2.43 2.47
N ILE A 59 -26.82 1.57 2.80
CA ILE A 59 -28.09 1.98 3.43
C ILE A 59 -27.85 2.55 4.81
N LYS A 60 -27.04 1.89 5.64
CA LYS A 60 -26.68 2.35 6.99
C LYS A 60 -26.05 3.74 6.96
N THR A 61 -25.06 3.94 6.07
CA THR A 61 -24.42 5.24 5.89
C THR A 61 -25.41 6.32 5.42
N ALA A 62 -26.28 5.99 4.44
CA ALA A 62 -27.29 6.93 3.96
C ALA A 62 -28.26 7.36 5.07
N ILE A 63 -28.73 6.42 5.90
CA ILE A 63 -29.58 6.72 7.05
C ILE A 63 -28.85 7.67 8.04
N VAL A 64 -27.60 7.38 8.36
CA VAL A 64 -26.79 8.24 9.26
C VAL A 64 -26.63 9.65 8.68
N CYS A 65 -26.34 9.79 7.38
CA CYS A 65 -26.26 11.08 6.70
C CYS A 65 -27.58 11.87 6.80
N ILE A 66 -28.73 11.20 6.58
CA ILE A 66 -30.06 11.81 6.69
C ILE A 66 -30.33 12.27 8.12
N LEU A 67 -30.01 11.43 9.11
CA LEU A 67 -30.21 11.78 10.53
C LEU A 67 -29.36 12.98 10.94
N ILE A 68 -28.09 13.04 10.53
CA ILE A 68 -27.21 14.18 10.77
C ILE A 68 -27.78 15.45 10.12
N ALA A 69 -28.20 15.36 8.86
CA ALA A 69 -28.79 16.50 8.14
C ALA A 69 -30.06 16.98 8.82
N ALA A 70 -30.95 16.09 9.21
CA ALA A 70 -32.19 16.41 9.93
C ALA A 70 -31.91 17.09 11.28
N ALA A 71 -30.96 16.57 12.06
CA ALA A 71 -30.54 17.16 13.33
C ALA A 71 -29.99 18.58 13.15
N VAL A 72 -29.05 18.78 12.21
CA VAL A 72 -28.46 20.09 11.92
C VAL A 72 -29.52 21.10 11.47
N VAL A 73 -30.40 20.70 10.55
CA VAL A 73 -31.50 21.55 10.06
C VAL A 73 -32.46 21.91 11.19
N THR A 74 -32.79 20.96 12.08
CA THR A 74 -33.63 21.21 13.24
C THR A 74 -32.99 22.21 14.18
N VAL A 75 -31.74 22.02 14.55
CA VAL A 75 -30.97 22.95 15.41
C VAL A 75 -30.89 24.34 14.74
N ALA A 76 -30.63 24.39 13.44
CA ALA A 76 -30.59 25.63 12.69
C ALA A 76 -31.94 26.38 12.68
N LYS A 77 -33.08 25.68 12.68
CA LYS A 77 -34.39 26.27 12.74
C LYS A 77 -34.75 26.77 14.16
N LEU A 78 -34.37 25.98 15.19
CA LEU A 78 -34.71 26.30 16.59
C LEU A 78 -33.87 27.44 17.14
N LEU A 79 -32.65 27.61 16.68
CA LEU A 79 -31.71 28.62 17.15
C LEU A 79 -31.67 29.84 16.24
N GLY A 80 -31.53 31.03 16.84
CA GLY A 80 -31.26 32.26 16.10
C GLY A 80 -29.91 32.16 15.37
N ALA A 81 -29.75 32.90 14.27
CA ALA A 81 -28.59 32.82 13.38
C ALA A 81 -27.23 32.96 14.11
N LYS A 82 -27.11 33.90 15.05
CA LYS A 82 -25.89 34.12 15.84
C LYS A 82 -25.54 32.92 16.74
N ARG A 83 -26.55 32.32 17.43
CA ARG A 83 -26.33 31.15 18.29
C ARG A 83 -25.94 29.92 17.47
N PHE A 84 -26.63 29.71 16.34
CA PHE A 84 -26.29 28.60 15.41
C PHE A 84 -24.86 28.70 14.89
N GLN A 85 -24.43 29.87 14.39
CA GLN A 85 -23.06 30.10 13.95
C GLN A 85 -22.03 29.87 15.08
N GLY A 86 -22.33 30.33 16.31
CA GLY A 86 -21.46 30.06 17.45
C GLY A 86 -21.29 28.58 17.73
N ILE A 87 -22.37 27.78 17.67
CA ILE A 87 -22.30 26.32 17.80
C ILE A 87 -21.51 25.68 16.66
N CYS A 88 -21.74 26.08 15.41
CA CYS A 88 -20.98 25.58 14.28
C CYS A 88 -19.48 25.84 14.45
N MET A 89 -19.09 27.05 14.84
CA MET A 89 -17.68 27.36 15.12
C MET A 89 -17.11 26.53 16.27
N ALA A 90 -17.83 26.37 17.37
CA ALA A 90 -17.39 25.59 18.52
C ALA A 90 -17.21 24.11 18.16
N VAL A 91 -18.16 23.51 17.43
CA VAL A 91 -18.10 22.12 16.97
C VAL A 91 -16.94 21.93 15.97
N SER A 92 -16.81 22.82 14.99
CA SER A 92 -15.71 22.73 14.01
C SER A 92 -14.34 22.88 14.68
N ALA A 93 -14.20 23.83 15.60
CA ALA A 93 -12.95 24.02 16.34
C ALA A 93 -12.63 22.81 17.25
N GLY A 94 -13.64 22.28 17.93
CA GLY A 94 -13.50 21.09 18.78
C GLY A 94 -13.07 19.86 17.97
N LEU A 95 -13.74 19.58 16.86
CA LEU A 95 -13.38 18.46 15.97
C LEU A 95 -11.99 18.64 15.35
N SER A 96 -11.65 19.84 14.90
CA SER A 96 -10.31 20.13 14.38
C SER A 96 -9.24 19.94 15.45
N GLY A 97 -9.50 20.36 16.69
CA GLY A 97 -8.61 20.13 17.82
C GLY A 97 -8.40 18.65 18.12
N ILE A 98 -9.46 17.86 18.16
CA ILE A 98 -9.38 16.40 18.36
C ILE A 98 -8.56 15.75 17.23
N LEU A 99 -8.86 16.08 15.98
CA LEU A 99 -8.13 15.51 14.83
C LEU A 99 -6.66 15.90 14.84
N MET A 100 -6.34 17.14 15.22
CA MET A 100 -4.94 17.58 15.33
C MET A 100 -4.19 16.83 16.44
N ILE A 101 -4.81 16.68 17.63
CA ILE A 101 -4.23 15.91 18.73
C ILE A 101 -4.02 14.46 18.28
N THR A 102 -5.01 13.85 17.65
CA THR A 102 -4.90 12.48 17.13
C THR A 102 -3.75 12.37 16.12
N LEU A 103 -3.65 13.30 15.17
CA LEU A 103 -2.58 13.32 14.18
C LEU A 103 -1.20 13.42 14.84
N VAL A 104 -1.02 14.35 15.76
CA VAL A 104 0.25 14.53 16.49
C VAL A 104 0.58 13.27 17.29
N THR A 105 -0.39 12.73 18.02
CA THR A 105 -0.19 11.51 18.81
C THR A 105 0.22 10.35 17.90
N MET A 106 -0.50 10.10 16.81
CA MET A 106 -0.17 9.05 15.86
C MET A 106 1.23 9.26 15.25
N THR A 107 1.55 10.48 14.83
CA THR A 107 2.87 10.79 14.25
C THR A 107 3.99 10.48 15.22
N VAL A 108 3.81 10.82 16.50
CA VAL A 108 4.83 10.58 17.54
C VAL A 108 4.92 9.10 17.91
N THR A 109 3.78 8.44 18.11
CA THR A 109 3.76 7.02 18.55
C THR A 109 4.22 6.06 17.46
N THR A 110 3.91 6.34 16.19
CA THR A 110 4.37 5.51 15.05
C THR A 110 5.77 5.85 14.57
N GLY A 111 6.37 6.94 15.07
CA GLY A 111 7.65 7.41 14.54
C GLY A 111 7.62 7.87 13.07
N ALA A 112 6.43 8.21 12.55
CA ALA A 112 6.24 8.63 11.16
C ALA A 112 6.98 9.92 10.77
N TYR A 113 7.54 10.65 11.75
CA TYR A 113 8.40 11.82 11.52
C TYR A 113 9.87 11.45 11.26
N ARG A 114 10.25 10.17 11.43
CA ARG A 114 11.61 9.72 11.16
C ARG A 114 11.80 9.53 9.66
N GLU A 115 12.88 10.04 9.14
CA GLU A 115 13.32 9.70 7.79
C GLU A 115 13.59 8.20 7.73
N ARG A 116 13.07 7.57 6.68
CA ARG A 116 13.35 6.19 6.35
C ARG A 116 14.00 6.17 4.98
N THR A 117 15.14 5.53 4.92
CA THR A 117 15.78 5.24 3.65
C THR A 117 14.97 4.16 2.96
N THR A 118 14.66 4.35 1.69
CA THR A 118 13.97 3.36 0.88
C THR A 118 14.87 2.99 -0.30
N TYR A 119 15.13 1.70 -0.43
CA TYR A 119 15.86 1.15 -1.56
C TYR A 119 14.88 0.56 -2.57
N TYR A 120 15.27 0.56 -3.83
CA TYR A 120 14.48 0.01 -4.91
C TYR A 120 15.34 -0.91 -5.76
N ALA A 121 14.78 -2.02 -6.19
CA ALA A 121 15.44 -2.92 -7.11
C ALA A 121 15.50 -2.32 -8.52
N LEU A 122 16.67 -2.44 -9.14
CA LEU A 122 16.87 -2.12 -10.55
C LEU A 122 16.80 -3.41 -11.38
N GLU A 123 16.45 -3.28 -12.66
CA GLU A 123 16.45 -4.42 -13.60
C GLU A 123 17.86 -4.90 -13.91
N ASN A 124 18.87 -4.10 -13.61
CA ASN A 124 20.24 -4.39 -13.93
C ASN A 124 20.70 -5.77 -13.44
N GLY A 125 21.19 -6.57 -14.35
CA GLY A 125 21.72 -7.92 -14.07
C GLY A 125 20.66 -9.00 -13.87
N GLN A 126 19.36 -8.73 -14.13
CA GLN A 126 18.26 -9.70 -13.99
C GLN A 126 18.54 -11.03 -14.71
N TYR A 127 19.09 -10.97 -15.90
CA TYR A 127 19.41 -12.15 -16.72
C TYR A 127 20.90 -12.47 -16.74
N ARG A 128 21.64 -12.05 -15.70
CA ARG A 128 23.07 -12.31 -15.59
C ARG A 128 23.34 -13.35 -14.51
N LEU A 129 23.75 -14.54 -14.93
CA LEU A 129 24.08 -15.67 -14.07
C LEU A 129 25.60 -15.83 -13.92
N SER A 130 26.02 -16.70 -13.04
CA SER A 130 27.41 -17.07 -12.85
C SER A 130 27.81 -18.26 -13.76
N GLN A 131 29.05 -18.26 -14.23
CA GLN A 131 29.67 -19.44 -14.86
C GLN A 131 30.04 -20.52 -13.85
N ASP A 132 30.26 -20.14 -12.58
CA ASP A 132 30.78 -21.04 -11.55
C ASP A 132 29.66 -21.65 -10.70
N GLN A 133 28.86 -20.81 -10.04
CA GLN A 133 27.82 -21.27 -9.13
C GLN A 133 26.64 -20.32 -9.05
N ASN A 134 25.43 -20.86 -9.22
CA ASN A 134 24.17 -20.13 -9.12
C ASN A 134 23.32 -20.67 -8.00
N PHE A 135 22.75 -19.77 -7.20
CA PHE A 135 21.69 -20.06 -6.25
C PHE A 135 20.47 -19.23 -6.64
N LEU A 136 19.48 -19.88 -7.24
CA LEU A 136 18.29 -19.22 -7.76
C LEU A 136 17.09 -19.52 -6.88
N VAL A 137 16.35 -18.49 -6.50
CA VAL A 137 15.07 -18.59 -5.81
C VAL A 137 14.01 -17.99 -6.72
N LEU A 138 13.02 -18.79 -7.08
CA LEU A 138 11.85 -18.37 -7.85
C LEU A 138 10.64 -18.44 -6.91
N LEU A 139 10.11 -17.29 -6.53
CA LEU A 139 8.89 -17.22 -5.72
C LEU A 139 7.68 -17.10 -6.65
N LEU A 140 6.83 -18.10 -6.64
CA LEU A 140 5.57 -18.09 -7.37
C LEU A 140 4.45 -17.73 -6.41
N ASP A 141 3.84 -16.55 -6.62
CA ASP A 141 2.73 -16.10 -5.78
C ASP A 141 1.44 -16.83 -6.14
N ALA A 142 0.60 -17.07 -5.13
CA ALA A 142 -0.72 -17.69 -5.25
C ALA A 142 -0.73 -19.10 -5.89
N VAL A 143 0.36 -19.86 -5.84
CA VAL A 143 0.42 -21.24 -6.29
C VAL A 143 0.19 -22.18 -5.11
N ASP A 144 -0.90 -22.92 -5.12
CA ASP A 144 -1.17 -24.00 -4.18
C ASP A 144 -0.74 -25.37 -4.72
N ALA A 145 -0.57 -26.34 -3.81
CA ALA A 145 -0.11 -27.69 -4.16
C ALA A 145 -1.03 -28.38 -5.18
N LYS A 146 -2.34 -28.20 -5.06
CA LYS A 146 -3.31 -28.84 -5.96
C LYS A 146 -3.19 -28.27 -7.38
N THR A 147 -3.11 -26.96 -7.53
CA THR A 147 -2.92 -26.29 -8.82
C THR A 147 -1.60 -26.72 -9.44
N PHE A 148 -0.52 -26.81 -8.64
CA PHE A 148 0.77 -27.28 -9.12
C PHE A 148 0.69 -28.73 -9.62
N GLU A 149 0.06 -29.64 -8.88
CA GLU A 149 -0.13 -31.03 -9.27
C GLU A 149 -0.96 -31.18 -10.56
N GLU A 150 -2.07 -30.42 -10.68
CA GLU A 150 -2.89 -30.39 -11.89
C GLU A 150 -2.08 -29.95 -13.13
N VAL A 151 -1.18 -29.00 -12.98
CA VAL A 151 -0.28 -28.57 -14.06
C VAL A 151 0.75 -29.66 -14.39
N MET A 152 1.38 -30.26 -13.39
CA MET A 152 2.36 -31.32 -13.59
C MET A 152 1.76 -32.55 -14.27
N ASP A 153 0.52 -32.89 -13.94
CA ASP A 153 -0.21 -34.01 -14.55
C ASP A 153 -0.73 -33.71 -15.98
N SER A 154 -0.78 -32.44 -16.35
CA SER A 154 -1.31 -32.03 -17.66
C SER A 154 -0.42 -32.40 -18.84
N ASP A 155 0.91 -32.44 -18.64
CA ASP A 155 1.89 -32.80 -19.65
C ASP A 155 3.11 -33.52 -19.02
N PRO A 156 3.45 -34.74 -19.49
CA PRO A 156 4.63 -35.47 -19.03
C PRO A 156 5.95 -34.71 -19.15
N ALA A 157 6.04 -33.75 -20.05
CA ALA A 157 7.22 -32.90 -20.21
C ALA A 157 7.53 -32.07 -18.95
N TYR A 158 6.51 -31.66 -18.19
CA TYR A 158 6.72 -30.95 -16.93
C TYR A 158 7.37 -31.86 -15.89
N THR A 159 6.92 -33.08 -15.76
CA THR A 159 7.54 -34.07 -14.85
C THR A 159 9.00 -34.34 -15.21
N GLU A 160 9.33 -34.41 -16.50
CA GLU A 160 10.72 -34.56 -16.96
C GLU A 160 11.55 -33.32 -16.65
N THR A 161 11.01 -32.13 -16.87
CA THR A 161 11.67 -30.83 -16.58
C THR A 161 12.03 -30.68 -15.10
N PHE A 162 11.17 -31.16 -14.21
CA PHE A 162 11.37 -31.05 -12.76
C PHE A 162 11.95 -32.34 -12.13
N ALA A 163 12.47 -33.29 -12.93
CA ALA A 163 12.94 -34.59 -12.42
C ALA A 163 14.04 -34.47 -11.35
N ASP A 164 14.87 -33.41 -11.40
CA ASP A 164 15.95 -33.18 -10.45
C ASP A 164 15.51 -32.32 -9.24
N PHE A 165 14.23 -31.91 -9.18
CA PHE A 165 13.70 -31.14 -8.06
C PHE A 165 13.09 -32.05 -6.99
N THR A 166 13.15 -31.61 -5.74
CA THR A 166 12.42 -32.27 -4.63
C THR A 166 11.11 -31.53 -4.39
N TYR A 167 10.00 -32.23 -4.53
CA TYR A 167 8.68 -31.67 -4.27
C TYR A 167 8.25 -31.92 -2.81
N TYR A 168 7.71 -30.91 -2.16
CA TYR A 168 7.21 -30.93 -0.78
C TYR A 168 5.71 -30.58 -0.76
N PRO A 169 4.79 -31.55 -0.99
CA PRO A 169 3.35 -31.29 -1.12
C PRO A 169 2.69 -30.74 0.15
N ASP A 170 3.22 -31.10 1.31
CA ASP A 170 2.65 -30.76 2.62
C ASP A 170 3.20 -29.45 3.20
N MET A 171 3.89 -28.63 2.40
CA MET A 171 4.36 -27.35 2.87
C MET A 171 3.19 -26.37 3.12
N VAL A 172 3.24 -25.70 4.25
CA VAL A 172 2.26 -24.69 4.65
C VAL A 172 2.98 -23.34 4.72
N GLY A 173 2.38 -22.32 4.12
CA GLY A 173 2.88 -20.94 4.21
C GLY A 173 2.86 -20.44 5.66
N ALA A 174 3.92 -19.75 6.08
CA ALA A 174 4.01 -19.18 7.43
C ALA A 174 2.95 -18.08 7.66
N TYR A 175 2.63 -17.33 6.63
CA TYR A 175 1.66 -16.25 6.66
C TYR A 175 0.75 -16.30 5.43
N PRO A 176 -0.50 -15.80 5.54
CA PRO A 176 -1.44 -15.74 4.42
C PRO A 176 -1.16 -14.57 3.44
N TRP A 177 -0.16 -13.73 3.73
CA TRP A 177 0.16 -12.54 2.94
C TRP A 177 1.64 -12.52 2.56
N THR A 178 1.91 -12.22 1.31
CA THR A 178 3.26 -12.11 0.71
C THR A 178 4.16 -11.18 1.51
N ALA A 179 3.62 -10.03 1.94
CA ALA A 179 4.35 -9.04 2.71
C ALA A 179 5.02 -9.58 3.98
N PHE A 180 4.41 -10.54 4.67
CA PHE A 180 5.00 -11.20 5.85
C PHE A 180 5.76 -12.47 5.49
N SER A 181 5.30 -13.18 4.45
CA SER A 181 5.92 -14.44 4.04
C SER A 181 7.33 -14.25 3.48
N VAL A 182 7.53 -13.23 2.65
CA VAL A 182 8.82 -13.01 2.00
C VAL A 182 9.93 -12.66 3.00
N PRO A 183 9.78 -11.69 3.92
CA PRO A 183 10.80 -11.46 4.94
C PRO A 183 11.07 -12.71 5.81
N TYR A 184 10.03 -13.48 6.11
CA TYR A 184 10.19 -14.74 6.85
C TYR A 184 10.96 -15.80 6.05
N ILE A 185 10.64 -16.00 4.77
CA ILE A 185 11.34 -16.97 3.89
C ILE A 185 12.83 -16.60 3.79
N LEU A 186 13.14 -15.32 3.69
CA LEU A 186 14.51 -14.85 3.52
C LEU A 186 15.33 -14.80 4.81
N SER A 187 14.69 -14.82 5.99
CA SER A 187 15.37 -14.62 7.28
C SER A 187 15.08 -15.70 8.33
N GLY A 188 13.92 -16.35 8.28
CA GLY A 188 13.40 -17.21 9.36
C GLY A 188 12.87 -16.42 10.57
N LYS A 189 12.81 -15.09 10.53
CA LYS A 189 12.36 -14.23 11.64
C LYS A 189 10.85 -14.07 11.62
N TRP A 190 10.18 -14.42 12.72
CA TRP A 190 8.74 -14.21 12.88
C TRP A 190 8.40 -12.75 13.18
N TYR A 191 7.27 -12.30 12.64
CA TYR A 191 6.67 -11.01 13.01
C TYR A 191 5.77 -11.22 14.23
N GLU A 192 6.12 -10.60 15.34
CA GLU A 192 5.41 -10.74 16.62
C GLU A 192 4.30 -9.69 16.80
N GLY A 193 4.23 -8.70 15.90
CA GLY A 193 3.20 -7.65 15.93
C GLY A 193 3.49 -6.52 16.91
N GLU A 194 4.66 -6.50 17.54
CA GLU A 194 5.04 -5.49 18.52
C GLU A 194 5.70 -4.26 17.89
N GLU A 195 6.25 -4.43 16.69
CA GLU A 195 6.95 -3.38 15.95
C GLU A 195 6.18 -2.94 14.69
N TYR A 196 6.57 -1.80 14.14
CA TYR A 196 6.03 -1.37 12.86
C TYR A 196 6.52 -2.33 11.77
N TYR A 197 5.60 -2.77 10.90
CA TYR A 197 5.86 -3.80 9.90
C TYR A 197 7.12 -3.56 9.04
N LEU A 198 7.35 -2.31 8.58
CA LEU A 198 8.54 -2.02 7.77
C LEU A 198 9.84 -2.10 8.57
N ASP A 199 9.80 -1.86 9.88
CA ASP A 199 10.96 -2.00 10.75
C ASP A 199 11.28 -3.50 10.96
N TYR A 200 10.24 -4.35 11.08
CA TYR A 200 10.38 -5.81 11.07
C TYR A 200 11.00 -6.32 9.77
N ALA A 201 10.45 -5.92 8.62
CA ALA A 201 10.92 -6.39 7.32
C ALA A 201 12.40 -6.02 7.10
N ALA A 202 12.80 -4.80 7.51
CA ALA A 202 14.18 -4.36 7.51
C ALA A 202 15.08 -5.24 8.37
N ALA A 203 14.72 -5.35 9.64
CA ALA A 203 15.51 -6.12 10.59
C ALA A 203 15.59 -7.60 10.19
N ALA A 204 14.51 -8.16 9.62
CA ALA A 204 14.50 -9.53 9.14
C ALA A 204 15.55 -9.76 8.05
N VAL A 205 15.67 -8.85 7.10
CA VAL A 205 16.65 -8.95 6.02
C VAL A 205 18.06 -8.66 6.52
N ASP A 206 18.26 -7.60 7.31
CA ASP A 206 19.58 -7.22 7.84
C ASP A 206 20.17 -8.25 8.78
N GLU A 207 19.34 -8.94 9.56
CA GLU A 207 19.74 -10.00 10.50
C GLU A 207 19.77 -11.39 9.86
N SER A 208 19.42 -11.51 8.57
CA SER A 208 19.31 -12.79 7.88
C SER A 208 20.62 -13.59 7.91
N GLY A 209 20.56 -14.79 8.45
CA GLY A 209 21.67 -15.74 8.41
C GLY A 209 22.02 -16.16 6.98
N LEU A 210 21.01 -16.25 6.09
CA LEU A 210 21.21 -16.59 4.69
C LEU A 210 22.07 -15.55 3.97
N PHE A 211 21.71 -14.28 4.05
CA PHE A 211 22.46 -13.23 3.35
C PHE A 211 23.85 -13.03 3.92
N ARG A 212 24.02 -13.19 5.23
CA ARG A 212 25.34 -13.17 5.84
C ARG A 212 26.22 -14.31 5.30
N GLU A 213 25.73 -15.53 5.28
CA GLU A 213 26.45 -16.71 4.77
C GLU A 213 26.81 -16.56 3.27
N LEU A 214 25.87 -16.04 2.47
CA LEU A 214 26.12 -15.77 1.05
C LEU A 214 27.20 -14.71 0.86
N SER A 215 27.17 -13.63 1.64
CA SER A 215 28.18 -12.56 1.60
C SER A 215 29.57 -13.08 2.02
N GLU A 216 29.65 -13.87 3.09
CA GLU A 216 30.91 -14.50 3.56
C GLU A 216 31.50 -15.46 2.53
N ARG A 217 30.71 -15.97 1.61
CA ARG A 217 31.12 -16.87 0.51
C ARG A 217 31.30 -16.16 -0.82
N ASP A 218 31.31 -14.83 -0.84
CA ASP A 218 31.53 -13.98 -2.01
C ASP A 218 30.47 -14.18 -3.11
N TYR A 219 29.18 -14.33 -2.72
CA TYR A 219 28.08 -14.30 -3.67
C TYR A 219 27.71 -12.86 -4.05
N ASP A 220 27.54 -12.63 -5.34
CA ASP A 220 26.83 -11.44 -5.85
C ASP A 220 25.32 -11.64 -5.65
N ILE A 221 24.75 -10.89 -4.70
CA ILE A 221 23.37 -11.04 -4.26
C ILE A 221 22.50 -9.99 -4.93
N ALA A 222 21.46 -10.41 -5.66
CA ALA A 222 20.47 -9.51 -6.23
C ALA A 222 19.05 -10.03 -5.98
N LEU A 223 18.14 -9.10 -5.64
CA LEU A 223 16.73 -9.36 -5.45
C LEU A 223 15.92 -8.59 -6.48
N TYR A 224 15.10 -9.29 -7.25
CA TYR A 224 14.21 -8.72 -8.25
C TYR A 224 12.78 -8.78 -7.73
N GLU A 225 12.44 -7.78 -6.93
CA GLU A 225 11.14 -7.63 -6.28
C GLU A 225 10.64 -6.20 -6.47
N SER A 226 9.39 -6.07 -6.90
CA SER A 226 8.78 -4.75 -7.14
C SER A 226 8.15 -4.15 -5.89
N ASP A 227 7.90 -4.95 -4.87
CA ASP A 227 7.26 -4.49 -3.65
C ASP A 227 8.26 -3.89 -2.67
N PRO A 228 8.01 -2.66 -2.18
CA PRO A 228 8.90 -1.97 -1.26
C PRO A 228 9.09 -2.68 0.09
N TRP A 229 8.29 -3.67 0.40
CA TRP A 229 8.39 -4.45 1.64
C TRP A 229 9.66 -5.29 1.73
N VAL A 230 10.19 -5.74 0.61
CA VAL A 230 11.40 -6.58 0.54
C VAL A 230 12.63 -5.74 0.24
N THR A 231 12.43 -4.65 -0.50
CA THR A 231 13.52 -3.82 -1.03
C THR A 231 13.92 -2.66 -0.12
N SER A 232 13.21 -2.44 0.98
CA SER A 232 13.36 -1.21 1.76
C SER A 232 14.71 -1.03 2.44
N TYR A 233 15.65 -2.02 2.47
CA TYR A 233 16.61 -1.98 3.57
C TYR A 233 18.01 -2.50 3.35
N THR A 234 18.43 -2.91 2.16
CA THR A 234 19.76 -3.50 2.10
C THR A 234 20.64 -2.94 1.00
N TYR A 235 21.60 -2.13 1.43
CA TYR A 235 22.77 -1.74 0.67
C TYR A 235 23.68 -2.93 0.26
N GLN A 236 23.36 -4.16 0.71
CA GLN A 236 24.14 -5.38 0.44
C GLN A 236 23.81 -6.02 -0.91
N PHE A 237 22.73 -5.61 -1.57
CA PHE A 237 22.31 -6.19 -2.84
C PHE A 237 22.83 -5.38 -4.02
N SER A 238 23.39 -6.07 -4.99
CA SER A 238 24.09 -5.45 -6.13
C SER A 238 23.15 -4.67 -7.08
N ASN A 239 21.85 -4.95 -7.02
CA ASN A 239 20.84 -4.29 -7.85
C ASN A 239 19.97 -3.28 -7.10
N MET A 240 20.30 -2.93 -5.85
CA MET A 240 19.54 -1.97 -5.07
C MET A 240 20.11 -0.57 -5.18
N VAL A 241 19.21 0.41 -5.28
CA VAL A 241 19.56 1.83 -5.26
C VAL A 241 18.76 2.56 -4.19
N GLU A 242 19.44 3.40 -3.44
CA GLU A 242 18.80 4.38 -2.58
C GLU A 242 18.25 5.50 -3.47
N LEU A 243 16.94 5.66 -3.50
CA LEU A 243 16.37 6.87 -4.09
C LEU A 243 16.60 8.00 -3.11
N GLN A 244 17.60 8.84 -3.39
CA GLN A 244 17.74 10.11 -2.70
C GLN A 244 16.42 10.88 -2.86
N HIS A 245 15.93 11.40 -1.75
CA HIS A 245 14.71 12.22 -1.70
C HIS A 245 14.81 13.39 -2.67
N GLU A 246 14.43 13.12 -3.91
CA GLU A 246 14.07 14.23 -4.79
C GLU A 246 12.83 14.90 -4.21
N ALA A 247 12.89 16.21 -4.25
CA ALA A 247 11.92 17.13 -3.70
C ALA A 247 10.51 16.55 -3.71
N TYR A 248 9.96 16.33 -2.55
CA TYR A 248 8.58 15.91 -2.27
C TYR A 248 7.65 16.50 -3.31
N VAL A 249 7.18 15.72 -4.28
CA VAL A 249 6.32 16.24 -5.32
C VAL A 249 4.96 16.47 -4.70
N TRP A 250 4.76 17.68 -4.20
CA TRP A 250 3.56 18.13 -3.48
C TRP A 250 2.26 17.76 -4.20
N LYS A 251 2.30 17.63 -5.52
CA LYS A 251 1.19 17.18 -6.35
C LYS A 251 0.79 15.73 -6.05
N TYR A 252 1.76 14.82 -5.90
CA TYR A 252 1.50 13.40 -5.62
C TYR A 252 1.06 13.20 -4.17
N PHE A 253 1.72 13.86 -3.23
CA PHE A 253 1.33 13.86 -1.83
C PHE A 253 -0.11 14.30 -1.62
N ARG A 254 -0.53 15.43 -2.23
CA ARG A 254 -1.92 15.89 -2.15
C ARG A 254 -2.90 14.88 -2.75
N ARG A 255 -2.54 14.25 -3.88
CA ARG A 255 -3.38 13.22 -4.49
C ARG A 255 -3.52 12.02 -3.56
N ALA A 256 -2.44 11.51 -3.01
CA ALA A 256 -2.46 10.38 -2.07
C ALA A 256 -3.32 10.69 -0.84
N ILE A 257 -3.12 11.83 -0.19
CA ILE A 257 -3.94 12.25 0.96
C ILE A 257 -5.42 12.38 0.59
N CYS A 258 -5.75 13.00 -0.54
CA CYS A 258 -7.14 13.14 -0.96
C CYS A 258 -7.80 11.77 -1.22
N LYS A 259 -7.06 10.83 -1.79
CA LYS A 259 -7.56 9.49 -2.09
C LYS A 259 -7.73 8.65 -0.84
N LEU A 260 -6.70 8.56 -0.01
CA LEU A 260 -6.77 7.82 1.26
C LEU A 260 -7.81 8.44 2.21
N GLY A 261 -7.86 9.78 2.28
CA GLY A 261 -8.89 10.49 3.01
C GLY A 261 -10.29 10.22 2.45
N GLY A 262 -10.45 10.15 1.13
CA GLY A 262 -11.70 9.78 0.48
C GLY A 262 -12.16 8.37 0.87
N ILE A 263 -11.28 7.38 0.82
CA ILE A 263 -11.63 6.01 1.25
C ILE A 263 -12.03 5.97 2.72
N ARG A 264 -11.29 6.65 3.59
CA ARG A 264 -11.57 6.61 5.03
C ARG A 264 -12.84 7.37 5.40
N TYR A 265 -12.97 8.61 4.93
CA TYR A 265 -13.96 9.57 5.43
C TYR A 265 -15.20 9.74 4.55
N ALA A 266 -15.13 9.40 3.25
CA ALA A 266 -16.31 9.53 2.41
C ALA A 266 -17.42 8.55 2.82
N PRO A 267 -18.71 8.93 2.67
CA PRO A 267 -19.83 8.03 2.82
C PRO A 267 -19.63 6.74 2.03
N PHE A 268 -20.12 5.61 2.53
CA PHE A 268 -19.79 4.30 1.94
C PHE A 268 -20.15 4.20 0.45
N PHE A 269 -21.26 4.78 0.04
CA PHE A 269 -21.69 4.82 -1.38
C PHE A 269 -20.77 5.63 -2.32
N LEU A 270 -19.79 6.35 -1.80
CA LEU A 270 -18.75 7.04 -2.58
C LEU A 270 -17.40 6.31 -2.54
N LYS A 271 -17.25 5.26 -1.73
CA LYS A 271 -15.96 4.59 -1.52
C LYS A 271 -15.44 3.88 -2.76
N GLU A 272 -16.32 3.25 -3.52
CA GLU A 272 -15.97 2.65 -4.81
C GLU A 272 -15.29 3.68 -5.75
N TYR A 273 -15.82 4.89 -5.81
CA TYR A 273 -15.23 5.98 -6.59
C TYR A 273 -13.83 6.36 -6.11
N CYS A 274 -13.66 6.45 -4.79
CA CYS A 274 -12.37 6.75 -4.18
C CYS A 274 -11.37 5.63 -4.41
N TYR A 275 -11.79 4.37 -4.31
CA TYR A 275 -10.96 3.19 -4.55
C TYR A 275 -10.46 3.11 -5.99
N ARG A 276 -11.35 3.19 -6.97
CA ARG A 276 -10.98 3.19 -8.40
C ARG A 276 -9.96 4.29 -8.73
N ALA A 277 -10.08 5.44 -8.08
CA ALA A 277 -9.13 6.53 -8.25
C ALA A 277 -7.74 6.22 -7.65
N ILE A 278 -7.60 5.32 -6.67
CA ILE A 278 -6.30 4.89 -6.12
C ILE A 278 -5.61 3.92 -7.05
N VAL A 279 -6.31 2.88 -7.49
CA VAL A 279 -5.76 1.84 -8.37
C VAL A 279 -5.15 2.44 -9.64
N GLN A 280 -5.77 3.48 -10.21
CA GLN A 280 -5.24 4.15 -11.40
C GLN A 280 -3.92 4.92 -11.20
N THR A 281 -3.44 5.09 -9.97
CA THR A 281 -2.20 5.83 -9.70
C THR A 281 -1.02 4.96 -9.32
N GLN A 282 -1.22 3.69 -9.03
CA GLN A 282 -0.12 2.76 -8.73
C GLN A 282 0.81 2.56 -9.94
N GLY A 283 0.31 2.66 -11.15
CA GLY A 283 1.12 2.57 -12.38
C GLY A 283 1.97 3.81 -12.73
N GLN A 284 2.02 4.84 -11.89
CA GLN A 284 2.75 6.09 -12.19
C GLN A 284 4.03 6.28 -11.35
N HIS A 285 4.46 5.29 -10.58
CA HIS A 285 5.71 5.39 -9.81
C HIS A 285 6.98 5.33 -10.67
N ASN A 286 6.88 4.91 -11.92
CA ASN A 286 8.04 4.74 -12.82
C ASN A 286 8.64 6.06 -13.33
N ALA A 287 8.21 7.23 -12.84
CA ALA A 287 8.60 8.53 -13.40
C ALA A 287 9.91 9.12 -12.84
N PHE A 288 10.67 8.40 -11.99
CA PHE A 288 11.79 9.00 -11.24
C PHE A 288 13.12 8.25 -11.37
N VAL A 289 13.26 7.34 -12.30
CA VAL A 289 14.51 6.61 -12.52
C VAL A 289 15.11 6.98 -13.85
N ASP A 290 16.43 7.05 -13.90
CA ASP A 290 17.21 7.24 -15.10
C ASP A 290 16.78 6.21 -16.15
N GLU A 291 16.43 6.66 -17.35
CA GLU A 291 16.03 5.78 -18.48
C GLU A 291 17.08 4.71 -18.80
N SER A 292 18.34 4.94 -18.45
CA SER A 292 19.43 3.98 -18.61
C SER A 292 19.46 2.87 -17.56
N ASN A 293 18.71 3.00 -16.47
CA ASN A 293 18.70 2.07 -15.35
C ASN A 293 17.32 2.01 -14.68
N PRO A 294 16.33 1.37 -15.35
CA PRO A 294 14.95 1.36 -14.90
C PRO A 294 14.80 0.57 -13.60
N LEU A 295 13.77 0.95 -12.85
CA LEU A 295 13.32 0.18 -11.69
C LEU A 295 12.78 -1.15 -12.17
N TYR A 296 13.08 -2.20 -11.39
CA TYR A 296 12.53 -3.50 -11.64
C TYR A 296 11.00 -3.47 -11.56
N THR A 297 10.38 -4.01 -12.59
CA THR A 297 8.95 -4.26 -12.65
C THR A 297 8.74 -5.68 -13.13
N TRP A 298 7.91 -6.44 -12.42
CA TRP A 298 7.62 -7.80 -12.82
C TRP A 298 6.78 -7.80 -14.11
N ASP A 299 7.34 -8.40 -15.16
CA ASP A 299 6.63 -8.75 -16.40
C ASP A 299 6.91 -10.19 -16.77
N LEU A 300 5.96 -11.09 -16.47
CA LEU A 300 6.07 -12.52 -16.73
C LEU A 300 6.34 -12.82 -18.23
N LYS A 301 5.73 -12.05 -19.13
CA LYS A 301 5.88 -12.26 -20.57
C LYS A 301 7.28 -11.87 -21.03
N GLU A 302 7.79 -10.77 -20.53
CA GLU A 302 9.14 -10.32 -20.83
C GLU A 302 10.16 -11.31 -20.28
N PHE A 303 10.01 -11.72 -19.02
CA PHE A 303 10.86 -12.73 -18.38
C PHE A 303 10.88 -14.04 -19.19
N ALA A 304 9.70 -14.60 -19.54
CA ALA A 304 9.59 -15.81 -20.32
C ALA A 304 10.23 -15.67 -21.73
N THR A 305 10.06 -14.52 -22.36
CA THR A 305 10.66 -14.23 -23.67
C THR A 305 12.18 -14.22 -23.60
N HIS A 306 12.77 -13.56 -22.61
CA HIS A 306 14.22 -13.53 -22.41
C HIS A 306 14.80 -14.91 -22.12
N MET A 307 14.09 -15.71 -21.33
CA MET A 307 14.53 -17.09 -21.04
C MET A 307 14.46 -17.99 -22.28
N GLN A 308 13.42 -17.84 -23.11
CA GLN A 308 13.29 -18.62 -24.37
C GLN A 308 14.29 -18.20 -25.46
N GLU A 309 14.64 -16.94 -25.54
CA GLU A 309 15.58 -16.40 -26.53
C GLU A 309 17.05 -16.58 -26.11
N GLU A 310 17.31 -17.30 -25.03
CA GLU A 310 18.67 -17.55 -24.48
C GLU A 310 19.47 -16.25 -24.27
N LYS A 311 18.80 -15.17 -23.92
CA LYS A 311 19.43 -13.87 -23.64
C LYS A 311 20.07 -13.79 -22.25
N VAL A 312 20.46 -14.92 -21.71
CA VAL A 312 21.17 -15.00 -20.44
C VAL A 312 22.65 -14.71 -20.68
N THR A 313 23.19 -13.78 -19.91
CA THR A 313 24.62 -13.47 -19.90
C THR A 313 25.29 -14.11 -18.70
N TYR A 314 26.61 -14.29 -18.77
CA TYR A 314 27.35 -14.95 -17.71
C TYR A 314 28.48 -14.08 -17.19
N GLN A 315 28.73 -14.17 -15.89
CA GLN A 315 29.86 -13.52 -15.21
C GLN A 315 30.70 -14.54 -14.42
N GLU A 316 31.90 -14.15 -14.05
CA GLU A 316 32.73 -14.92 -13.14
C GLU A 316 32.23 -14.79 -11.68
N GLY A 317 32.60 -15.74 -10.82
CA GLY A 317 32.22 -15.76 -9.40
C GLY A 317 30.89 -16.49 -9.16
N LYS A 318 30.27 -16.24 -8.04
CA LYS A 318 29.03 -16.90 -7.61
C LYS A 318 27.89 -15.90 -7.56
N CYS A 319 26.67 -16.31 -7.90
CA CYS A 319 25.54 -15.43 -7.79
C CYS A 319 24.36 -16.05 -7.03
N PHE A 320 23.65 -15.19 -6.30
CA PHE A 320 22.33 -15.44 -5.74
C PHE A 320 21.34 -14.52 -6.43
N ARG A 321 20.25 -15.08 -6.93
CA ARG A 321 19.17 -14.34 -7.60
C ARG A 321 17.84 -14.77 -7.01
N TYR A 322 17.06 -13.80 -6.58
CA TYR A 322 15.70 -13.98 -6.09
C TYR A 322 14.74 -13.24 -7.05
N TYR A 323 13.73 -13.96 -7.53
CA TYR A 323 12.72 -13.48 -8.47
C TYR A 323 11.33 -13.68 -7.91
#